data_3e417a2c98645ae31084ea16949639d9
#
_entry.id   3e417a2c98645ae31084ea16949639d9
#
_cell.length_a   1.000
_cell.length_b   1.000
_cell.length_c   1.000
_cell.angle_alpha   90.00
_cell.angle_beta   90.00
_cell.angle_gamma   90.00
#
_symmetry.space_group_name_H-M   'P 1'
#
loop_
_entity.id
_entity.type
_entity.pdbx_description
1 polymer ?
#
loop_
_entity_poly.entity_id
_entity_poly.type
_entity_poly.pdbx_seq_one_letter_code
_entity_poly.pdbx_strand_id
1 'polypeptide(L)'
;MALHGWVGAEDEILNAYAASCLKASEDNQFFAKFKKDEGYRPILEGGPKLTYDTYLQHIREHNFEDTFLENLEKFRINDSVGDPDLYVDSKIGWFSPTTLKFAHNTIDILEFIKDHSDINNVKNIAEIGGGYGGLALTLSGFIDFDSYTLIDIPEACKLVERYVSEFPQLNGKIKTIPCNELNDNSFDKLDLAIAVNSINECTRDTQLSYFSQTFAKSKLGYIIRNPDTMERLEDHRATINSLGDNFLVNDSSRIEQEYSSQIIVYIKREQ
;
A
#
# COMPACT_ATOMS: atom_id res chain seq x y z
N MET A 1 14.44 6.84 -20.38
CA MET A 1 14.22 7.69 -19.18
C MET A 1 13.21 6.93 -18.35
N ALA A 2 13.61 6.36 -17.20
CA ALA A 2 12.68 5.57 -16.41
C ALA A 2 11.48 6.44 -16.02
N LEU A 3 10.26 5.96 -16.26
CA LEU A 3 9.04 6.65 -15.89
C LEU A 3 9.03 6.85 -14.37
N HIS A 4 9.02 8.11 -13.95
CA HIS A 4 8.88 8.51 -12.54
C HIS A 4 9.89 7.89 -11.54
N GLY A 5 11.10 7.51 -12.01
CA GLY A 5 12.16 7.00 -11.15
C GLY A 5 12.06 5.50 -10.80
N TRP A 6 11.17 4.75 -11.40
CA TRP A 6 11.06 3.30 -11.23
C TRP A 6 12.20 2.57 -11.94
N VAL A 7 12.73 1.53 -11.32
CA VAL A 7 13.86 0.71 -11.84
C VAL A 7 13.59 -0.80 -11.75
N GLY A 8 12.43 -1.22 -11.29
CA GLY A 8 12.09 -2.63 -11.03
C GLY A 8 11.32 -3.33 -12.13
N ALA A 9 10.64 -2.60 -13.01
CA ALA A 9 9.88 -3.17 -14.11
C ALA A 9 10.41 -2.68 -15.47
N GLU A 10 10.24 -3.50 -16.51
CA GLU A 10 10.52 -3.08 -17.88
C GLU A 10 9.61 -1.90 -18.26
N ASP A 11 10.12 -0.92 -19.00
CA ASP A 11 9.37 0.28 -19.42
C ASP A 11 8.03 -0.08 -20.10
N GLU A 12 7.96 -1.22 -20.80
CA GLU A 12 6.73 -1.72 -21.45
C GLU A 12 5.65 -2.10 -20.43
N ILE A 13 6.01 -2.75 -19.32
CA ILE A 13 5.07 -3.15 -18.25
C ILE A 13 4.51 -1.91 -17.57
N LEU A 14 5.35 -0.94 -17.24
CA LEU A 14 4.92 0.31 -16.61
C LEU A 14 4.03 1.15 -17.54
N ASN A 15 4.37 1.22 -18.82
CA ASN A 15 3.55 1.92 -19.81
C ASN A 15 2.18 1.24 -19.98
N ALA A 16 2.13 -0.10 -19.98
CA ALA A 16 0.87 -0.85 -20.06
C ALA A 16 0.02 -0.61 -18.81
N TYR A 17 0.63 -0.61 -17.62
CA TYR A 17 -0.04 -0.31 -16.36
C TYR A 17 -0.62 1.11 -16.35
N ALA A 18 0.19 2.12 -16.68
CA ALA A 18 -0.27 3.52 -16.76
C ALA A 18 -1.44 3.68 -17.75
N ALA A 19 -1.34 3.08 -18.94
CA ALA A 19 -2.42 3.10 -19.93
C ALA A 19 -3.70 2.44 -19.41
N SER A 20 -3.58 1.31 -18.69
CA SER A 20 -4.72 0.61 -18.10
C SER A 20 -5.36 1.43 -16.97
N CYS A 21 -4.56 2.08 -16.11
CA CYS A 21 -5.06 3.00 -15.08
C CYS A 21 -5.85 4.16 -15.69
N LEU A 22 -5.29 4.81 -16.70
CA LEU A 22 -5.95 5.92 -17.39
C LEU A 22 -7.27 5.46 -18.03
N LYS A 23 -7.24 4.35 -18.76
CA LYS A 23 -8.45 3.80 -19.39
C LYS A 23 -9.51 3.41 -18.37
N ALA A 24 -9.11 2.80 -17.24
CA ALA A 24 -10.06 2.47 -16.17
C ALA A 24 -10.66 3.73 -15.53
N SER A 25 -9.94 4.84 -15.47
CA SER A 25 -10.49 6.09 -14.94
C SER A 25 -11.52 6.74 -15.86
N GLU A 26 -11.48 6.49 -17.18
CA GLU A 26 -12.29 7.18 -18.18
C GLU A 26 -13.40 6.31 -18.78
N ASP A 27 -13.25 4.99 -18.84
CA ASP A 27 -14.18 4.04 -19.48
C ASP A 27 -14.90 3.18 -18.44
N ASN A 28 -16.22 3.32 -18.33
CA ASN A 28 -17.05 2.57 -17.39
C ASN A 28 -17.03 1.06 -17.62
N GLN A 29 -16.99 0.62 -18.90
CA GLN A 29 -16.98 -0.82 -19.23
C GLN A 29 -15.63 -1.44 -18.88
N PHE A 30 -14.57 -0.69 -19.09
CA PHE A 30 -13.23 -1.11 -18.71
C PHE A 30 -13.06 -1.12 -17.19
N PHE A 31 -13.51 -0.06 -16.50
CA PHE A 31 -13.48 0.04 -15.04
C PHE A 31 -14.18 -1.14 -14.35
N ALA A 32 -15.32 -1.57 -14.89
CA ALA A 32 -16.06 -2.70 -14.33
C ALA A 32 -15.25 -4.01 -14.23
N LYS A 33 -14.12 -4.13 -14.96
CA LYS A 33 -13.28 -5.34 -15.02
C LYS A 33 -11.77 -5.06 -15.09
N PHE A 34 -11.32 -3.89 -14.65
CA PHE A 34 -9.92 -3.46 -14.80
C PHE A 34 -8.94 -4.39 -14.07
N LYS A 35 -9.36 -5.03 -12.99
CA LYS A 35 -8.53 -5.98 -12.25
C LYS A 35 -8.21 -7.26 -13.03
N LYS A 36 -8.89 -7.52 -14.16
CA LYS A 36 -8.60 -8.61 -15.11
C LYS A 36 -7.78 -8.17 -16.32
N ASP A 37 -7.49 -6.89 -16.46
CA ASP A 37 -6.75 -6.38 -17.60
C ASP A 37 -5.27 -6.83 -17.59
N GLU A 38 -4.77 -7.26 -18.74
CA GLU A 38 -3.42 -7.80 -18.90
C GLU A 38 -2.32 -6.76 -18.65
N GLY A 39 -2.59 -5.48 -18.89
CA GLY A 39 -1.66 -4.39 -18.60
C GLY A 39 -1.66 -4.01 -17.11
N TYR A 40 -2.76 -4.26 -16.40
CA TYR A 40 -2.93 -3.93 -14.99
C TYR A 40 -2.45 -5.03 -14.04
N ARG A 41 -2.80 -6.28 -14.34
CA ARG A 41 -2.56 -7.45 -13.47
C ARG A 41 -1.11 -7.64 -13.02
N PRO A 42 -0.09 -7.48 -13.88
CA PRO A 42 1.30 -7.76 -13.49
C PRO A 42 1.82 -6.89 -12.33
N ILE A 43 1.22 -5.72 -12.13
CA ILE A 43 1.66 -4.77 -11.09
C ILE A 43 0.88 -4.98 -9.79
N LEU A 44 -0.44 -5.10 -9.83
CA LEU A 44 -1.27 -5.03 -8.62
C LEU A 44 -2.24 -6.19 -8.43
N GLU A 45 -2.61 -6.86 -9.49
CA GLU A 45 -3.62 -7.92 -9.41
C GLU A 45 -3.08 -9.21 -10.05
N GLY A 46 -3.78 -10.29 -9.88
CA GLY A 46 -3.50 -11.49 -10.64
C GLY A 46 -2.49 -12.42 -10.01
N GLY A 47 -2.33 -12.37 -8.72
CA GLY A 47 -1.65 -13.44 -8.00
C GLY A 47 -2.28 -14.79 -8.33
N PRO A 48 -1.47 -15.84 -8.60
CA PRO A 48 -1.99 -17.20 -8.77
C PRO A 48 -2.66 -17.69 -7.49
N LYS A 49 -3.34 -18.83 -7.56
CA LYS A 49 -3.90 -19.47 -6.36
C LYS A 49 -2.87 -19.68 -5.25
N LEU A 50 -1.60 -19.87 -5.59
CA LEU A 50 -0.51 -19.96 -4.63
C LEU A 50 -0.40 -18.68 -3.78
N THR A 51 -0.47 -17.50 -4.38
CA THR A 51 -0.47 -16.21 -3.65
C THR A 51 -1.67 -16.11 -2.70
N TYR A 52 -2.86 -16.55 -3.14
CA TYR A 52 -4.03 -16.63 -2.29
C TYR A 52 -3.79 -17.53 -1.07
N ASP A 53 -3.29 -18.75 -1.30
CA ASP A 53 -3.05 -19.73 -0.24
C ASP A 53 -1.98 -19.21 0.75
N THR A 54 -0.95 -18.53 0.27
CA THR A 54 0.11 -17.92 1.08
C THR A 54 -0.43 -16.84 2.02
N TYR A 55 -1.16 -15.84 1.50
CA TYR A 55 -1.72 -14.80 2.37
C TYR A 55 -2.74 -15.35 3.38
N LEU A 56 -3.56 -16.31 2.97
CA LEU A 56 -4.48 -16.97 3.89
C LEU A 56 -3.73 -17.73 5.01
N GLN A 57 -2.62 -18.38 4.66
CA GLN A 57 -1.76 -19.04 5.63
C GLN A 57 -1.13 -18.04 6.59
N HIS A 58 -0.57 -16.93 6.10
CA HIS A 58 0.01 -15.89 6.95
C HIS A 58 -0.99 -15.28 7.93
N ILE A 59 -2.23 -15.02 7.47
CA ILE A 59 -3.31 -14.56 8.35
C ILE A 59 -3.54 -15.54 9.50
N ARG A 60 -3.50 -16.85 9.22
CA ARG A 60 -3.69 -17.90 10.23
C ARG A 60 -2.50 -18.04 11.19
N GLU A 61 -1.28 -17.92 10.68
CA GLU A 61 -0.05 -18.15 11.45
C GLU A 61 0.34 -16.95 12.35
N HIS A 62 0.01 -15.73 11.95
CA HIS A 62 0.38 -14.51 12.69
C HIS A 62 -0.63 -14.09 13.77
N ASN A 63 -1.57 -14.98 14.15
CA ASN A 63 -2.68 -14.67 15.06
C ASN A 63 -3.63 -13.57 14.54
N PHE A 64 -3.68 -13.39 13.22
CA PHE A 64 -4.58 -12.43 12.58
C PHE A 64 -5.95 -13.04 12.26
N GLU A 65 -6.10 -14.37 12.41
CA GLU A 65 -7.29 -15.11 11.99
C GLU A 65 -8.56 -14.60 12.69
N ASP A 66 -8.51 -14.36 13.99
CA ASP A 66 -9.69 -13.89 14.73
C ASP A 66 -10.14 -12.51 14.23
N THR A 67 -9.21 -11.55 14.14
CA THR A 67 -9.49 -10.22 13.61
C THR A 67 -10.01 -10.28 12.18
N PHE A 68 -9.44 -11.15 11.35
CA PHE A 68 -9.87 -11.34 9.96
C PHE A 68 -11.28 -11.93 9.88
N LEU A 69 -11.58 -13.01 10.62
CA LEU A 69 -12.88 -13.67 10.61
C LEU A 69 -14.00 -12.78 11.14
N GLU A 70 -13.73 -11.96 12.17
CA GLU A 70 -14.70 -11.00 12.71
C GLU A 70 -15.01 -9.85 11.75
N ASN A 71 -14.16 -9.60 10.75
CA ASN A 71 -14.25 -8.43 9.87
C ASN A 71 -14.28 -8.77 8.37
N LEU A 72 -14.67 -9.99 7.99
CA LEU A 72 -14.67 -10.46 6.59
C LEU A 72 -15.31 -9.47 5.61
N GLU A 73 -16.45 -8.88 5.96
CA GLU A 73 -17.18 -7.96 5.08
C GLU A 73 -16.44 -6.63 4.88
N LYS A 74 -15.68 -6.17 5.88
CA LYS A 74 -14.86 -4.95 5.74
C LYS A 74 -13.73 -5.14 4.72
N PHE A 75 -13.24 -6.36 4.56
CA PHE A 75 -12.23 -6.68 3.57
C PHE A 75 -12.85 -7.02 2.21
N ARG A 76 -13.93 -7.83 2.20
CA ARG A 76 -14.59 -8.30 0.97
C ARG A 76 -15.10 -7.17 0.08
N ILE A 77 -15.42 -6.01 0.68
CA ILE A 77 -15.87 -4.84 -0.07
C ILE A 77 -14.89 -4.44 -1.19
N ASN A 78 -13.58 -4.71 -1.03
CA ASN A 78 -12.56 -4.46 -2.06
C ASN A 78 -12.77 -5.30 -3.32
N ASP A 79 -13.38 -6.47 -3.21
CA ASP A 79 -13.68 -7.36 -4.34
C ASP A 79 -14.96 -6.99 -5.10
N SER A 80 -15.73 -6.03 -4.60
CA SER A 80 -16.98 -5.60 -5.23
C SER A 80 -16.78 -4.77 -6.51
N VAL A 81 -15.57 -4.27 -6.76
CA VAL A 81 -15.24 -3.39 -7.89
C VAL A 81 -14.08 -3.97 -8.70
N GLY A 82 -14.17 -3.89 -10.03
CA GLY A 82 -13.10 -4.24 -10.95
C GLY A 82 -13.03 -5.71 -11.36
N ASP A 83 -13.99 -6.54 -10.93
CA ASP A 83 -14.13 -7.96 -11.29
C ASP A 83 -12.83 -8.79 -11.09
N PRO A 84 -12.26 -8.86 -9.87
CA PRO A 84 -11.02 -9.61 -9.63
C PRO A 84 -11.24 -11.12 -9.79
N ASP A 85 -10.16 -11.88 -9.97
CA ASP A 85 -10.20 -13.34 -9.88
C ASP A 85 -10.40 -13.74 -8.41
N LEU A 86 -11.44 -14.55 -8.15
CA LEU A 86 -11.80 -14.99 -6.82
C LEU A 86 -11.50 -16.48 -6.61
N TYR A 87 -11.00 -16.82 -5.43
CA TYR A 87 -10.84 -18.19 -4.96
C TYR A 87 -11.72 -18.44 -3.75
N VAL A 88 -12.07 -19.69 -3.51
CA VAL A 88 -12.97 -20.09 -2.42
C VAL A 88 -12.24 -20.86 -1.33
N ASP A 89 -12.51 -20.49 -0.09
CA ASP A 89 -12.18 -21.29 1.10
C ASP A 89 -13.47 -21.58 1.88
N SER A 90 -13.54 -22.73 2.53
CA SER A 90 -14.74 -23.21 3.21
C SER A 90 -15.13 -22.37 4.43
N LYS A 91 -14.17 -21.69 5.06
CA LYS A 91 -14.42 -20.86 6.27
C LYS A 91 -14.76 -19.43 5.92
N ILE A 92 -14.10 -18.87 4.90
CA ILE A 92 -14.16 -17.43 4.61
C ILE A 92 -14.96 -17.09 3.34
N GLY A 93 -15.30 -18.08 2.51
CA GLY A 93 -15.98 -17.87 1.22
C GLY A 93 -15.04 -17.39 0.12
N TRP A 94 -15.50 -16.50 -0.73
CA TRP A 94 -14.78 -16.00 -1.90
C TRP A 94 -13.97 -14.74 -1.59
N PHE A 95 -12.68 -14.74 -1.96
CA PHE A 95 -11.77 -13.59 -1.88
C PHE A 95 -10.81 -13.58 -3.06
N SER A 96 -10.35 -12.41 -3.47
CA SER A 96 -9.20 -12.28 -4.36
C SER A 96 -7.88 -12.39 -3.58
N PRO A 97 -6.78 -12.81 -4.22
CA PRO A 97 -5.44 -12.78 -3.60
C PRO A 97 -5.05 -11.39 -3.09
N THR A 98 -5.36 -10.36 -3.88
CA THR A 98 -5.04 -8.96 -3.54
C THR A 98 -5.83 -8.48 -2.33
N THR A 99 -7.09 -8.88 -2.19
CA THR A 99 -7.87 -8.55 -0.99
C THR A 99 -7.34 -9.25 0.25
N LEU A 100 -6.87 -10.49 0.15
CA LEU A 100 -6.19 -11.17 1.27
C LEU A 100 -4.87 -10.46 1.63
N LYS A 101 -4.09 -10.01 0.63
CA LYS A 101 -2.90 -9.17 0.86
C LYS A 101 -3.25 -7.89 1.63
N PHE A 102 -4.29 -7.17 1.21
CA PHE A 102 -4.71 -5.96 1.92
C PHE A 102 -5.26 -6.26 3.30
N ALA A 103 -5.97 -7.36 3.50
CA ALA A 103 -6.44 -7.79 4.82
C ALA A 103 -5.25 -8.06 5.76
N HIS A 104 -4.27 -8.85 5.31
CA HIS A 104 -3.04 -9.09 6.05
C HIS A 104 -2.33 -7.78 6.42
N ASN A 105 -2.05 -6.92 5.42
CA ASN A 105 -1.35 -5.66 5.65
C ASN A 105 -2.13 -4.71 6.58
N THR A 106 -3.46 -4.66 6.42
CA THR A 106 -4.31 -3.86 7.32
C THR A 106 -4.19 -4.32 8.76
N ILE A 107 -4.29 -5.62 9.02
CA ILE A 107 -4.23 -6.15 10.39
C ILE A 107 -2.82 -5.92 10.97
N ASP A 108 -1.77 -6.14 10.19
CA ASP A 108 -0.40 -5.91 10.63
C ASP A 108 -0.13 -4.42 10.95
N ILE A 109 -0.64 -3.50 10.13
CA ILE A 109 -0.59 -2.05 10.40
C ILE A 109 -1.34 -1.69 11.68
N LEU A 110 -2.51 -2.30 11.92
CA LEU A 110 -3.28 -2.06 13.13
C LEU A 110 -2.54 -2.53 14.39
N GLU A 111 -1.92 -3.70 14.36
CA GLU A 111 -1.09 -4.19 15.47
C GLU A 111 0.14 -3.29 15.66
N PHE A 112 0.80 -2.86 14.58
CA PHE A 112 1.89 -1.91 14.66
C PHE A 112 1.47 -0.58 15.31
N ILE A 113 0.34 -0.02 14.90
CA ILE A 113 -0.17 1.23 15.49
C ILE A 113 -0.44 1.02 16.98
N LYS A 114 -1.10 -0.06 17.37
CA LYS A 114 -1.46 -0.39 18.73
C LYS A 114 -0.24 -0.52 19.66
N ASP A 115 0.86 -1.06 19.16
CA ASP A 115 2.10 -1.21 19.92
C ASP A 115 2.81 0.14 20.16
N HIS A 116 2.52 1.18 19.37
CA HIS A 116 3.29 2.42 19.35
C HIS A 116 2.46 3.70 19.51
N SER A 117 1.14 3.61 19.41
CA SER A 117 0.23 4.76 19.50
C SER A 117 -1.20 4.32 19.81
N ASP A 118 -2.07 5.28 20.09
CA ASP A 118 -3.52 5.07 20.06
C ASP A 118 -4.02 5.22 18.60
N ILE A 119 -4.79 4.25 18.12
CA ILE A 119 -5.38 4.26 16.78
C ILE A 119 -6.23 5.51 16.52
N ASN A 120 -6.86 6.05 17.56
CA ASN A 120 -7.67 7.27 17.47
C ASN A 120 -6.83 8.54 17.17
N ASN A 121 -5.52 8.47 17.37
CA ASN A 121 -4.59 9.56 17.07
C ASN A 121 -4.05 9.52 15.63
N VAL A 122 -4.37 8.48 14.85
CA VAL A 122 -3.98 8.35 13.44
C VAL A 122 -5.04 9.00 12.57
N LYS A 123 -4.85 10.27 12.22
CA LYS A 123 -5.81 11.10 11.48
C LYS A 123 -5.34 11.46 10.07
N ASN A 124 -4.03 11.66 9.89
CA ASN A 124 -3.45 12.07 8.61
C ASN A 124 -2.46 11.01 8.13
N ILE A 125 -2.83 10.32 7.06
CA ILE A 125 -2.08 9.20 6.49
C ILE A 125 -1.59 9.56 5.09
N ALA A 126 -0.37 9.16 4.75
CA ALA A 126 0.13 9.17 3.38
C ALA A 126 0.61 7.79 2.97
N GLU A 127 0.31 7.35 1.73
CA GLU A 127 0.75 6.09 1.15
C GLU A 127 1.50 6.34 -0.16
N ILE A 128 2.70 5.76 -0.29
CA ILE A 128 3.50 5.80 -1.52
C ILE A 128 3.28 4.52 -2.31
N GLY A 129 2.85 4.67 -3.57
CA GLY A 129 2.54 3.53 -4.43
C GLY A 129 1.23 2.85 -4.05
N GLY A 130 0.18 3.63 -3.80
CA GLY A 130 -1.11 3.13 -3.32
C GLY A 130 -1.96 2.40 -4.36
N GLY A 131 -1.49 2.33 -5.62
CA GLY A 131 -2.19 1.65 -6.71
C GLY A 131 -3.59 2.23 -6.94
N TYR A 132 -4.63 1.42 -6.80
CA TYR A 132 -6.02 1.89 -6.93
C TYR A 132 -6.68 2.31 -5.61
N GLY A 133 -5.95 2.26 -4.48
CA GLY A 133 -6.48 2.67 -3.17
C GLY A 133 -7.14 1.55 -2.34
N GLY A 134 -6.86 0.29 -2.66
CA GLY A 134 -7.47 -0.85 -1.97
C GLY A 134 -7.05 -0.94 -0.49
N LEU A 135 -5.79 -0.61 -0.16
CA LEU A 135 -5.34 -0.57 1.24
C LEU A 135 -6.02 0.57 2.02
N ALA A 136 -6.16 1.75 1.42
CA ALA A 136 -6.90 2.86 2.03
C ALA A 136 -8.36 2.47 2.33
N LEU A 137 -9.02 1.74 1.41
CA LEU A 137 -10.37 1.23 1.61
C LEU A 137 -10.44 0.27 2.80
N THR A 138 -9.56 -0.72 2.88
CA THR A 138 -9.58 -1.70 3.97
C THR A 138 -9.25 -1.07 5.32
N LEU A 139 -8.24 -0.18 5.39
CA LEU A 139 -7.90 0.58 6.59
C LEU A 139 -9.04 1.48 7.07
N SER A 140 -9.85 2.05 6.17
CA SER A 140 -11.00 2.89 6.54
C SER A 140 -12.08 2.16 7.33
N GLY A 141 -12.09 0.83 7.28
CA GLY A 141 -12.96 -0.01 8.10
C GLY A 141 -12.56 -0.07 9.58
N PHE A 142 -11.36 0.41 9.92
CA PHE A 142 -10.77 0.30 11.27
C PHE A 142 -10.25 1.62 11.81
N ILE A 143 -9.78 2.53 10.96
CA ILE A 143 -9.22 3.82 11.35
C ILE A 143 -10.15 4.92 10.85
N ASP A 144 -10.63 5.74 11.77
CA ASP A 144 -11.38 6.95 11.41
C ASP A 144 -10.41 8.10 11.16
N PHE A 145 -9.73 8.05 10.01
CA PHE A 145 -8.82 9.10 9.56
C PHE A 145 -9.59 10.30 8.95
N ASP A 146 -9.00 11.47 9.08
CA ASP A 146 -9.51 12.71 8.48
C ASP A 146 -9.04 12.87 7.03
N SER A 147 -7.81 12.41 6.75
CA SER A 147 -7.19 12.52 5.44
C SER A 147 -6.28 11.32 5.16
N TYR A 148 -6.46 10.70 3.99
CA TYR A 148 -5.56 9.69 3.46
C TYR A 148 -5.10 10.11 2.07
N THR A 149 -3.79 10.36 1.92
CA THR A 149 -3.22 10.86 0.67
C THR A 149 -2.42 9.76 -0.01
N LEU A 150 -2.82 9.40 -1.23
CA LEU A 150 -2.10 8.44 -2.07
C LEU A 150 -1.17 9.17 -3.03
N ILE A 151 0.10 8.74 -3.06
CA ILE A 151 1.13 9.28 -3.92
C ILE A 151 1.49 8.20 -4.93
N ASP A 152 1.21 8.44 -6.21
CA ASP A 152 1.44 7.46 -7.27
C ASP A 152 1.68 8.17 -8.62
N ILE A 153 1.87 7.42 -9.71
CA ILE A 153 1.90 7.99 -11.05
C ILE A 153 0.58 8.70 -11.36
N PRO A 154 0.57 9.74 -12.23
CA PRO A 154 -0.63 10.53 -12.50
C PRO A 154 -1.84 9.70 -12.96
N GLU A 155 -1.61 8.66 -13.74
CA GLU A 155 -2.65 7.78 -14.26
C GLU A 155 -3.27 6.92 -13.14
N ALA A 156 -2.47 6.41 -12.21
CA ALA A 156 -2.95 5.69 -11.03
C ALA A 156 -3.73 6.60 -10.10
N CYS A 157 -3.30 7.85 -9.91
CA CYS A 157 -4.06 8.85 -9.15
C CYS A 157 -5.48 9.03 -9.68
N LYS A 158 -5.65 9.10 -11.00
CA LYS A 158 -7.00 9.18 -11.63
C LYS A 158 -7.82 7.92 -11.38
N LEU A 159 -7.20 6.75 -11.44
CA LEU A 159 -7.87 5.49 -11.11
C LEU A 159 -8.30 5.45 -9.64
N VAL A 160 -7.45 5.92 -8.71
CA VAL A 160 -7.81 6.06 -7.28
C VAL A 160 -9.05 6.91 -7.12
N GLU A 161 -9.09 8.11 -7.72
CA GLU A 161 -10.24 9.02 -7.64
C GLU A 161 -11.53 8.35 -8.13
N ARG A 162 -11.44 7.60 -9.23
CA ARG A 162 -12.55 6.82 -9.76
C ARG A 162 -12.96 5.69 -8.82
N TYR A 163 -11.99 4.90 -8.34
CA TYR A 163 -12.24 3.75 -7.48
C TYR A 163 -12.89 4.16 -6.16
N VAL A 164 -12.34 5.17 -5.49
CA VAL A 164 -12.86 5.60 -4.18
C VAL A 164 -14.25 6.24 -4.28
N SER A 165 -14.63 6.76 -5.45
CA SER A 165 -15.98 7.30 -5.67
C SER A 165 -17.09 6.25 -5.56
N GLU A 166 -16.76 4.96 -5.68
CA GLU A 166 -17.70 3.85 -5.47
C GLU A 166 -18.00 3.61 -3.97
N PHE A 167 -17.24 4.24 -3.06
CA PHE A 167 -17.30 4.01 -1.61
C PHE A 167 -17.64 5.30 -0.85
N PRO A 168 -18.93 5.56 -0.54
CA PRO A 168 -19.37 6.80 0.12
C PRO A 168 -18.64 7.13 1.43
N GLN A 169 -18.18 6.11 2.18
CA GLN A 169 -17.42 6.29 3.44
C GLN A 169 -16.06 6.95 3.25
N LEU A 170 -15.51 6.95 2.02
CA LEU A 170 -14.24 7.57 1.66
C LEU A 170 -14.40 9.02 1.12
N ASN A 171 -15.64 9.47 0.88
CA ASN A 171 -15.89 10.79 0.31
C ASN A 171 -15.27 11.90 1.14
N GLY A 172 -14.45 12.73 0.47
CA GLY A 172 -13.76 13.87 1.08
C GLY A 172 -12.54 13.51 1.96
N LYS A 173 -12.30 12.22 2.21
CA LYS A 173 -11.17 11.75 3.02
C LYS A 173 -9.94 11.38 2.19
N ILE A 174 -10.15 10.92 0.96
CA ILE A 174 -9.05 10.51 0.07
C ILE A 174 -8.58 11.69 -0.78
N LYS A 175 -7.27 11.82 -0.86
CA LYS A 175 -6.56 12.76 -1.74
C LYS A 175 -5.54 12.01 -2.57
N THR A 176 -5.20 12.53 -3.73
CA THR A 176 -4.13 12.02 -4.57
C THR A 176 -3.07 13.10 -4.80
N ILE A 177 -1.82 12.71 -4.88
CA ILE A 177 -0.71 13.57 -5.31
C ILE A 177 0.06 12.79 -6.39
N PRO A 178 0.04 13.24 -7.65
CA PRO A 178 0.94 12.72 -8.66
C PRO A 178 2.39 12.79 -8.19
N CYS A 179 3.16 11.71 -8.34
CA CYS A 179 4.51 11.60 -7.79
C CYS A 179 5.47 12.71 -8.27
N ASN A 180 5.22 13.26 -9.46
CA ASN A 180 5.96 14.38 -10.02
C ASN A 180 5.53 15.76 -9.48
N GLU A 181 4.45 15.83 -8.70
CA GLU A 181 3.97 17.04 -8.04
C GLU A 181 4.27 17.05 -6.53
N LEU A 182 4.74 15.91 -5.98
CA LEU A 182 5.14 15.84 -4.58
C LEU A 182 6.32 16.79 -4.31
N ASN A 183 6.22 17.55 -3.24
CA ASN A 183 7.24 18.52 -2.85
C ASN A 183 7.24 18.75 -1.33
N ASP A 184 8.18 19.57 -0.85
CA ASP A 184 8.38 19.82 0.59
C ASP A 184 7.18 20.48 1.29
N ASN A 185 6.27 21.09 0.55
CA ASN A 185 5.07 21.71 1.10
C ASN A 185 3.82 20.82 0.99
N SER A 186 3.96 19.60 0.47
CA SER A 186 2.82 18.67 0.30
C SER A 186 2.22 18.23 1.64
N PHE A 187 3.04 18.21 2.68
CA PHE A 187 2.61 17.83 4.03
C PHE A 187 3.29 18.73 5.08
N ASP A 188 2.54 19.17 6.07
CA ASP A 188 3.09 19.79 7.28
C ASP A 188 3.41 18.71 8.32
N LYS A 189 2.46 17.81 8.59
CA LYS A 189 2.58 16.72 9.56
C LYS A 189 1.71 15.56 9.16
N LEU A 190 2.25 14.34 9.31
CA LEU A 190 1.54 13.08 9.12
C LEU A 190 1.55 12.30 10.44
N ASP A 191 0.52 11.50 10.66
CA ASP A 191 0.47 10.56 11.77
C ASP A 191 1.07 9.21 11.36
N LEU A 192 0.83 8.79 10.10
CA LEU A 192 1.34 7.55 9.53
C LEU A 192 1.74 7.74 8.07
N ALA A 193 2.93 7.27 7.70
CA ALA A 193 3.37 7.10 6.32
C ALA A 193 3.52 5.62 5.98
N ILE A 194 3.00 5.20 4.83
CA ILE A 194 2.94 3.81 4.38
C ILE A 194 3.64 3.68 3.02
N ALA A 195 4.38 2.59 2.82
CA ALA A 195 4.85 2.16 1.51
C ALA A 195 4.86 0.63 1.46
N VAL A 196 4.04 0.04 0.58
CA VAL A 196 3.92 -1.40 0.43
C VAL A 196 4.42 -1.81 -0.94
N ASN A 197 5.58 -2.47 -0.99
CA ASN A 197 6.22 -2.98 -2.21
C ASN A 197 6.36 -1.92 -3.32
N SER A 198 6.61 -0.67 -2.98
CA SER A 198 6.65 0.45 -3.92
C SER A 198 7.96 1.21 -3.88
N ILE A 199 8.36 1.73 -2.73
CA ILE A 199 9.52 2.63 -2.61
C ILE A 199 10.85 1.97 -3.00
N ASN A 200 10.98 0.67 -2.80
CA ASN A 200 12.18 -0.10 -3.15
C ASN A 200 12.34 -0.31 -4.66
N GLU A 201 11.31 -0.07 -5.45
CA GLU A 201 11.33 -0.15 -6.91
C GLU A 201 11.76 1.17 -7.57
N CYS A 202 11.96 2.21 -6.76
CA CYS A 202 12.37 3.53 -7.23
C CYS A 202 13.89 3.71 -7.27
N THR A 203 14.36 4.70 -8.04
CA THR A 203 15.76 5.14 -8.00
C THR A 203 16.09 5.69 -6.62
N ARG A 204 17.39 5.69 -6.24
CA ARG A 204 17.83 6.22 -4.96
C ARG A 204 17.38 7.67 -4.73
N ASP A 205 17.49 8.53 -5.73
CA ASP A 205 17.10 9.94 -5.61
C ASP A 205 15.60 10.08 -5.36
N THR A 206 14.79 9.27 -6.02
CA THR A 206 13.34 9.21 -5.79
C THR A 206 13.02 8.71 -4.38
N GLN A 207 13.72 7.67 -3.91
CA GLN A 207 13.57 7.18 -2.54
C GLN A 207 13.90 8.26 -1.51
N LEU A 208 15.03 8.96 -1.67
CA LEU A 208 15.43 10.07 -0.79
C LEU A 208 14.37 11.17 -0.76
N SER A 209 13.83 11.51 -1.93
CA SER A 209 12.74 12.49 -2.05
C SER A 209 11.50 12.05 -1.27
N TYR A 210 11.05 10.80 -1.45
CA TYR A 210 9.93 10.26 -0.70
C TYR A 210 10.17 10.25 0.81
N PHE A 211 11.37 9.83 1.25
CA PHE A 211 11.70 9.84 2.67
C PHE A 211 11.68 11.25 3.25
N SER A 212 12.25 12.24 2.58
CA SER A 212 12.28 13.62 3.07
C SER A 212 10.90 14.28 3.07
N GLN A 213 10.11 14.04 2.04
CA GLN A 213 8.84 14.73 1.82
C GLN A 213 7.64 14.08 2.51
N THR A 214 7.74 12.80 2.90
CA THR A 214 6.67 12.07 3.59
C THR A 214 7.11 11.53 4.94
N PHE A 215 7.99 10.53 4.95
CA PHE A 215 8.37 9.82 6.18
C PHE A 215 9.02 10.71 7.22
N ALA A 216 9.88 11.67 6.82
CA ALA A 216 10.46 12.62 7.74
C ALA A 216 9.43 13.55 8.42
N LYS A 217 8.22 13.63 7.90
CA LYS A 217 7.11 14.42 8.43
C LYS A 217 6.08 13.57 9.20
N SER A 218 6.29 12.27 9.27
CA SER A 218 5.38 11.32 9.90
C SER A 218 5.82 10.96 11.31
N LYS A 219 4.86 10.71 12.20
CA LYS A 219 5.11 10.17 13.54
C LYS A 219 5.44 8.68 13.47
N LEU A 220 4.68 7.94 12.66
CA LEU A 220 4.81 6.51 12.44
C LEU A 220 5.09 6.24 10.97
N GLY A 221 5.91 5.24 10.66
CA GLY A 221 6.17 4.80 9.32
C GLY A 221 6.09 3.28 9.20
N TYR A 222 5.48 2.81 8.14
CA TYR A 222 5.31 1.39 7.85
C TYR A 222 5.73 1.09 6.42
N ILE A 223 6.74 0.23 6.25
CA ILE A 223 7.30 -0.09 4.94
C ILE A 223 7.38 -1.60 4.78
N ILE A 224 6.74 -2.14 3.74
CA ILE A 224 6.97 -3.50 3.26
C ILE A 224 7.84 -3.44 2.01
N ARG A 225 8.82 -4.33 1.93
CA ARG A 225 9.78 -4.41 0.82
C ARG A 225 9.77 -5.79 0.17
N ASN A 226 10.00 -5.80 -1.14
CA ASN A 226 10.29 -7.02 -1.88
C ASN A 226 11.73 -7.52 -1.60
N PRO A 227 11.93 -8.86 -1.54
CA PRO A 227 13.20 -9.47 -1.14
C PRO A 227 14.35 -9.30 -2.14
N ASP A 228 14.04 -9.25 -3.42
CA ASP A 228 15.05 -9.19 -4.50
C ASP A 228 15.92 -7.92 -4.44
N THR A 229 15.73 -7.11 -3.41
CA THR A 229 16.43 -5.85 -3.17
C THR A 229 17.21 -5.83 -1.87
N MET A 230 17.66 -7.00 -1.37
CA MET A 230 18.43 -7.10 -0.09
C MET A 230 19.64 -6.18 -0.02
N GLU A 231 20.37 -6.01 -1.13
CA GLU A 231 21.49 -5.04 -1.20
C GLU A 231 21.05 -3.59 -0.91
N ARG A 232 19.78 -3.26 -1.15
CA ARG A 232 19.22 -1.93 -0.88
C ARG A 232 18.65 -1.76 0.54
N LEU A 233 18.67 -2.81 1.36
CA LEU A 233 18.19 -2.75 2.75
C LEU A 233 19.06 -1.87 3.61
N GLU A 234 20.38 -2.07 3.54
CA GLU A 234 21.36 -1.24 4.24
C GLU A 234 21.25 0.21 3.79
N ASP A 235 21.00 0.44 2.51
CA ASP A 235 20.79 1.76 1.94
C ASP A 235 19.53 2.45 2.47
N HIS A 236 18.41 1.73 2.68
CA HIS A 236 17.20 2.31 3.28
C HIS A 236 17.40 2.65 4.74
N ARG A 237 18.05 1.79 5.52
CA ARG A 237 18.41 2.10 6.91
C ARG A 237 19.34 3.31 6.96
N ALA A 238 20.38 3.33 6.13
CA ALA A 238 21.28 4.47 6.02
C ALA A 238 20.55 5.74 5.61
N THR A 239 19.57 5.63 4.70
CA THR A 239 18.74 6.74 4.27
C THR A 239 17.88 7.27 5.40
N ILE A 240 17.14 6.40 6.10
CA ILE A 240 16.30 6.78 7.24
C ILE A 240 17.19 7.40 8.34
N ASN A 241 18.32 6.79 8.65
CA ASN A 241 19.27 7.31 9.64
C ASN A 241 19.88 8.67 9.23
N SER A 242 20.05 8.91 7.94
CA SER A 242 20.56 10.21 7.44
C SER A 242 19.56 11.35 7.58
N LEU A 243 18.28 11.05 7.78
CA LEU A 243 17.24 12.07 8.04
C LEU A 243 17.26 12.61 9.48
N GLY A 244 18.12 12.06 10.34
CA GLY A 244 18.40 12.54 11.70
C GLY A 244 18.28 11.44 12.76
N ASP A 245 18.90 11.67 13.93
CA ASP A 245 18.95 10.73 15.05
C ASP A 245 17.59 10.50 15.75
N ASN A 246 16.51 11.04 15.19
CA ASN A 246 15.19 11.05 15.78
C ASN A 246 14.33 9.83 15.35
N PHE A 247 14.88 8.92 14.54
CA PHE A 247 14.16 7.76 14.05
C PHE A 247 14.68 6.47 14.69
N LEU A 248 13.79 5.71 15.30
CA LEU A 248 14.04 4.31 15.63
C LEU A 248 13.60 3.47 14.43
N VAL A 249 14.56 2.85 13.77
CA VAL A 249 14.29 1.83 12.75
C VAL A 249 14.21 0.48 13.44
N ASN A 250 13.03 -0.10 13.48
CA ASN A 250 12.83 -1.44 14.01
C ASN A 250 12.55 -2.39 12.84
N ASP A 251 13.43 -3.35 12.62
CA ASP A 251 13.11 -4.46 11.72
C ASP A 251 12.20 -5.40 12.47
N SER A 252 10.95 -5.46 12.09
CA SER A 252 10.15 -6.60 12.52
C SER A 252 10.70 -7.81 11.76
N SER A 253 11.22 -8.80 12.47
CA SER A 253 11.68 -10.08 11.92
C SER A 253 10.50 -10.98 11.47
N ARG A 254 9.36 -10.40 11.15
CA ARG A 254 8.27 -11.09 10.45
C ARG A 254 8.70 -11.25 8.99
N ILE A 255 9.64 -12.19 8.78
CA ILE A 255 10.07 -12.62 7.46
C ILE A 255 8.92 -13.46 6.92
N GLU A 256 8.27 -13.00 5.89
CA GLU A 256 7.44 -13.85 5.04
C GLU A 256 8.38 -14.81 4.30
N GLN A 257 8.49 -16.04 4.77
CA GLN A 257 9.52 -17.00 4.35
C GLN A 257 9.45 -17.40 2.87
N GLU A 258 8.31 -17.24 2.19
CA GLU A 258 8.18 -17.65 0.78
C GLU A 258 8.37 -16.50 -0.24
N TYR A 259 8.20 -15.25 0.18
CA TYR A 259 8.44 -14.08 -0.69
C TYR A 259 9.50 -13.14 -0.14
N SER A 260 10.20 -13.55 0.93
CA SER A 260 11.26 -12.81 1.62
C SER A 260 11.02 -11.29 1.73
N SER A 261 9.75 -10.86 1.80
CA SER A 261 9.40 -9.47 2.05
C SER A 261 9.79 -9.12 3.49
N GLN A 262 10.52 -8.04 3.68
CA GLN A 262 10.85 -7.52 5.01
C GLN A 262 9.94 -6.35 5.34
N ILE A 263 9.37 -6.38 6.54
CA ILE A 263 8.64 -5.25 7.09
C ILE A 263 9.64 -4.37 7.81
N ILE A 264 9.80 -3.13 7.39
CA ILE A 264 10.61 -2.13 8.07
C ILE A 264 9.65 -1.15 8.71
N VAL A 265 9.72 -1.04 10.00
CA VAL A 265 8.92 -0.13 10.78
C VAL A 265 9.83 0.91 11.40
N TYR A 266 9.47 2.18 11.37
CA TYR A 266 10.19 3.20 12.13
C TYR A 266 9.22 4.04 12.96
N ILE A 267 9.74 4.58 14.03
CA ILE A 267 9.01 5.50 14.91
C ILE A 267 9.84 6.77 15.01
N LYS A 268 9.20 7.91 14.77
CA LYS A 268 9.81 9.20 15.06
C LYS A 268 9.74 9.46 16.56
N ARG A 269 10.88 9.75 17.20
CA ARG A 269 10.88 10.18 18.60
C ARG A 269 10.23 11.57 18.69
N GLU A 270 9.30 11.73 19.61
CA GLU A 270 8.86 13.06 20.02
C GLU A 270 10.03 13.75 20.74
N GLN A 271 10.34 15.00 20.32
CA GLN A 271 11.32 15.86 21.01
C GLN A 271 10.73 16.45 22.26
#